data_1c9643dd62658cadb18901fbb0164928
#
_entry.id   1c9643dd62658cadb18901fbb0164928
#
_cell.length_a   1.000
_cell.length_b   1.000
_cell.length_c   1.000
_cell.angle_alpha   90.00
_cell.angle_beta   90.00
_cell.angle_gamma   90.00
#
_symmetry.space_group_name_H-M   'P 1'
#
loop_
_entity.id
_entity.type
_entity.pdbx_description
1 polymer ?
#
loop_
_entity_poly.entity_id
_entity_poly.type
_entity_poly.pdbx_seq_one_letter_code
_entity_poly.pdbx_strand_id
1 'polypeptide(L)'
;MNKLEKSLQQAPIIDRGTYRYVVHPITDGIPAIEPALLEEVTERMQRELPDCDRIVTTEAMGIPIAAALSLRTGIPFTIIRKRSYGLPGEVFVEQVTGYSSSELYINGLKEGDEVVFVDDVVSTGGTLIAVMAALRNMGVTVKKILVAVSKGDLPAIEEQVGMPINTLVDIAVNDGVEIRSRH
;
A
#
# COMPACT_ATOMS: atom_id res chain seq x y z
N MET A 1 -5.09 22.48 -0.26
CA MET A 1 -5.57 21.14 0.09
C MET A 1 -6.03 20.45 -1.19
N ASN A 2 -5.48 19.30 -1.51
CA ASN A 2 -5.76 18.51 -2.71
C ASN A 2 -7.04 17.65 -2.53
N LYS A 3 -7.45 16.90 -3.58
CA LYS A 3 -8.69 16.11 -3.51
C LYS A 3 -8.60 14.98 -2.48
N LEU A 4 -7.47 14.29 -2.40
CA LEU A 4 -7.24 13.21 -1.44
C LEU A 4 -7.38 13.70 0.02
N GLU A 5 -6.76 14.82 0.34
CA GLU A 5 -6.85 15.41 1.68
C GLU A 5 -8.29 15.83 2.01
N LYS A 6 -8.98 16.51 1.07
CA LYS A 6 -10.38 16.94 1.26
C LYS A 6 -11.31 15.76 1.48
N SER A 7 -11.18 14.72 0.65
CA SER A 7 -12.03 13.53 0.76
C SER A 7 -11.77 12.75 2.06
N LEU A 8 -10.53 12.69 2.52
CA LEU A 8 -10.18 12.07 3.81
C LEU A 8 -10.80 12.82 4.98
N GLN A 9 -10.77 14.17 4.99
CA GLN A 9 -11.39 14.96 6.05
C GLN A 9 -12.92 14.83 6.10
N GLN A 10 -13.54 14.51 4.99
CA GLN A 10 -15.00 14.31 4.88
C GLN A 10 -15.41 12.84 5.03
N ALA A 11 -14.44 11.93 5.14
CA ALA A 11 -14.71 10.51 5.22
C ALA A 11 -15.42 10.12 6.51
N PRO A 12 -16.41 9.24 6.46
CA PRO A 12 -17.08 8.75 7.66
C PRO A 12 -16.14 7.94 8.54
N ILE A 13 -16.29 8.12 9.83
CA ILE A 13 -15.57 7.36 10.86
C ILE A 13 -16.54 6.40 11.51
N ILE A 14 -16.17 5.15 11.62
CA ILE A 14 -16.93 4.12 12.33
C ILE A 14 -16.13 3.54 13.50
N ASP A 15 -16.83 3.17 14.57
CA ASP A 15 -16.19 2.51 15.71
C ASP A 15 -16.01 1.01 15.43
N ARG A 16 -14.80 0.51 15.62
CA ARG A 16 -14.40 -0.90 15.50
C ARG A 16 -13.86 -1.40 16.84
N GLY A 17 -14.75 -1.41 17.86
CA GLY A 17 -14.38 -1.81 19.21
C GLY A 17 -13.42 -0.84 19.87
N THR A 18 -12.13 -1.13 19.86
CA THR A 18 -11.10 -0.32 20.55
C THR A 18 -10.49 0.78 19.70
N TYR A 19 -10.82 0.85 18.40
CA TYR A 19 -10.25 1.86 17.51
C TYR A 19 -11.29 2.46 16.55
N ARG A 20 -11.04 3.68 16.11
CA ARG A 20 -11.82 4.39 15.12
C ARG A 20 -11.29 4.11 13.72
N TYR A 21 -12.19 3.76 12.82
CA TYR A 21 -11.86 3.39 11.45
C TYR A 21 -12.45 4.38 10.46
N VAL A 22 -11.59 4.94 9.61
CA VAL A 22 -12.00 5.82 8.50
C VAL A 22 -12.34 4.96 7.30
N VAL A 23 -13.56 5.12 6.77
CA VAL A 23 -13.98 4.45 5.53
C VAL A 23 -13.80 5.44 4.37
N HIS A 24 -12.94 5.09 3.42
CA HIS A 24 -12.57 6.02 2.36
C HIS A 24 -12.47 5.31 0.99
N PRO A 25 -12.85 5.96 -0.13
CA PRO A 25 -12.79 5.36 -1.46
C PRO A 25 -11.45 4.70 -1.81
N ILE A 26 -10.34 5.34 -1.52
CA ILE A 26 -9.00 4.79 -1.85
C ILE A 26 -8.65 3.57 -1.00
N THR A 27 -9.02 3.56 0.29
CA THR A 27 -8.64 2.48 1.20
C THR A 27 -9.68 1.37 1.33
N ASP A 28 -10.93 1.63 0.93
CA ASP A 28 -12.04 0.69 1.12
C ASP A 28 -12.93 0.51 -0.11
N GLY A 29 -12.77 1.34 -1.15
CA GLY A 29 -13.62 1.33 -2.34
C GLY A 29 -15.04 1.84 -2.10
N ILE A 30 -15.29 2.53 -0.98
CA ILE A 30 -16.63 2.91 -0.52
C ILE A 30 -16.73 4.44 -0.41
N PRO A 31 -17.82 5.06 -0.95
CA PRO A 31 -18.92 4.43 -1.71
C PRO A 31 -18.50 4.03 -3.14
N ALA A 32 -17.55 4.74 -3.74
CA ALA A 32 -16.96 4.45 -5.05
C ALA A 32 -15.64 5.23 -5.18
N ILE A 33 -14.71 4.72 -5.96
CA ILE A 33 -13.48 5.43 -6.30
C ILE A 33 -13.78 6.35 -7.49
N GLU A 34 -13.92 7.64 -7.21
CA GLU A 34 -14.11 8.63 -8.26
C GLU A 34 -12.89 8.72 -9.18
N PRO A 35 -13.07 8.72 -10.52
CA PRO A 35 -11.96 8.78 -11.47
C PRO A 35 -10.97 9.90 -11.20
N ALA A 36 -11.47 11.10 -10.89
CA ALA A 36 -10.62 12.26 -10.62
C ALA A 36 -9.81 12.17 -9.31
N LEU A 37 -10.25 11.36 -8.34
CA LEU A 37 -9.51 11.08 -7.12
C LEU A 37 -8.40 10.04 -7.39
N LEU A 38 -8.75 8.97 -8.11
CA LEU A 38 -7.77 7.95 -8.50
C LEU A 38 -6.68 8.55 -9.40
N GLU A 39 -7.07 9.42 -10.33
CA GLU A 39 -6.12 10.12 -11.20
C GLU A 39 -5.14 10.99 -10.40
N GLU A 40 -5.60 11.77 -9.44
CA GLU A 40 -4.73 12.58 -8.58
C GLU A 40 -3.75 11.72 -7.78
N VAL A 41 -4.24 10.64 -7.14
CA VAL A 41 -3.39 9.70 -6.40
C VAL A 41 -2.33 9.09 -7.31
N THR A 42 -2.74 8.62 -8.47
CA THR A 42 -1.86 7.97 -9.45
C THR A 42 -0.83 8.94 -10.01
N GLU A 43 -1.23 10.16 -10.36
CA GLU A 43 -0.33 11.19 -10.88
C GLU A 43 0.74 11.57 -9.84
N ARG A 44 0.36 11.71 -8.58
CA ARG A 44 1.31 12.03 -7.50
C ARG A 44 2.30 10.89 -7.28
N MET A 45 1.83 9.63 -7.28
CA MET A 45 2.71 8.46 -7.16
C MET A 45 3.62 8.30 -8.39
N GLN A 46 3.12 8.59 -9.60
CA GLN A 46 3.92 8.52 -10.82
C GLN A 46 5.13 9.46 -10.79
N ARG A 47 4.99 10.66 -10.21
CA ARG A 47 6.12 11.63 -10.08
C ARG A 47 7.25 11.10 -9.19
N GLU A 48 6.93 10.20 -8.30
CA GLU A 48 7.84 9.58 -7.35
C GLU A 48 8.35 8.20 -7.79
N LEU A 49 7.83 7.69 -8.91
CA LEU A 49 8.10 6.34 -9.40
C LEU A 49 9.47 6.31 -10.10
N PRO A 50 10.47 5.60 -9.58
CA PRO A 50 11.72 5.39 -10.30
C PRO A 50 11.56 4.32 -11.38
N ASP A 51 12.55 4.20 -12.28
CA ASP A 51 12.62 3.09 -13.22
C ASP A 51 12.62 1.77 -12.46
N CYS A 52 11.77 0.84 -12.90
CA CYS A 52 11.64 -0.49 -12.32
C CYS A 52 11.09 -1.47 -13.36
N ASP A 53 11.35 -2.76 -13.12
CA ASP A 53 10.84 -3.83 -13.97
C ASP A 53 9.34 -4.06 -13.75
N ARG A 54 8.86 -3.78 -12.52
CA ARG A 54 7.50 -4.13 -12.13
C ARG A 54 6.98 -3.31 -10.94
N ILE A 55 5.71 -3.00 -10.98
CA ILE A 55 4.95 -2.50 -9.83
C ILE A 55 4.43 -3.71 -9.06
N VAL A 56 4.58 -3.72 -7.73
CA VAL A 56 4.07 -4.79 -6.87
C VAL A 56 3.06 -4.19 -5.89
N THR A 57 1.96 -4.87 -5.69
CA THR A 57 0.92 -4.45 -4.74
C THR A 57 0.33 -5.64 -4.01
N THR A 58 -0.31 -5.40 -2.86
CA THR A 58 -1.09 -6.41 -2.15
C THR A 58 -2.58 -6.33 -2.48
N GLU A 59 -3.25 -7.45 -2.40
CA GLU A 59 -4.71 -7.54 -2.46
C GLU A 59 -5.29 -6.93 -1.15
N ALA A 60 -6.29 -6.01 -1.18
CA ALA A 60 -7.10 -5.73 -2.36
C ALA A 60 -6.96 -4.27 -2.86
N MET A 61 -6.86 -3.26 -1.99
CA MET A 61 -7.09 -1.86 -2.37
C MET A 61 -5.89 -1.18 -3.03
N GLY A 62 -4.70 -1.74 -2.95
CA GLY A 62 -3.58 -1.31 -3.78
C GLY A 62 -3.75 -1.62 -5.28
N ILE A 63 -4.61 -2.60 -5.63
CA ILE A 63 -4.82 -3.03 -7.02
C ILE A 63 -5.30 -1.91 -7.94
N PRO A 64 -6.34 -1.12 -7.60
CA PRO A 64 -6.77 0.00 -8.45
C PRO A 64 -5.66 1.01 -8.75
N ILE A 65 -4.84 1.31 -7.74
CA ILE A 65 -3.72 2.25 -7.87
C ILE A 65 -2.64 1.67 -8.78
N ALA A 66 -2.22 0.42 -8.53
CA ALA A 66 -1.21 -0.26 -9.34
C ALA A 66 -1.66 -0.41 -10.80
N ALA A 67 -2.92 -0.75 -11.05
CA ALA A 67 -3.49 -0.86 -12.38
C ALA A 67 -3.47 0.50 -13.11
N ALA A 68 -3.88 1.57 -12.44
CA ALA A 68 -3.86 2.92 -13.01
C ALA A 68 -2.43 3.39 -13.31
N LEU A 69 -1.47 3.14 -12.40
CA LEU A 69 -0.05 3.41 -12.64
C LEU A 69 0.50 2.63 -13.83
N SER A 70 0.19 1.33 -13.92
CA SER A 70 0.64 0.48 -15.03
C SER A 70 0.14 1.00 -16.37
N LEU A 71 -1.13 1.40 -16.48
CA LEU A 71 -1.69 1.99 -17.71
C LEU A 71 -1.00 3.31 -18.09
N ARG A 72 -0.62 4.12 -17.12
CA ARG A 72 0.03 5.42 -17.36
C ARG A 72 1.51 5.31 -17.72
N THR A 73 2.19 4.30 -17.20
CA THR A 73 3.65 4.16 -17.30
C THR A 73 4.11 3.08 -18.29
N GLY A 74 3.22 2.15 -18.63
CA GLY A 74 3.57 0.95 -19.42
C GLY A 74 4.32 -0.11 -18.60
N ILE A 75 4.55 0.11 -17.30
CA ILE A 75 5.22 -0.85 -16.41
C ILE A 75 4.21 -1.92 -15.98
N PRO A 76 4.51 -3.21 -16.17
CA PRO A 76 3.60 -4.28 -15.71
C PRO A 76 3.50 -4.33 -14.19
N PHE A 77 2.39 -4.83 -13.66
CA PHE A 77 2.23 -4.98 -12.22
C PHE A 77 1.92 -6.42 -11.80
N THR A 78 2.30 -6.76 -10.57
CA THR A 78 2.08 -8.06 -9.94
C THR A 78 1.30 -7.86 -8.64
N ILE A 79 0.34 -8.75 -8.39
CA ILE A 79 -0.50 -8.71 -7.19
C ILE A 79 -0.09 -9.83 -6.24
N ILE A 80 0.28 -9.50 -5.02
CA ILE A 80 0.45 -10.45 -3.92
C ILE A 80 -0.95 -10.82 -3.42
N ARG A 81 -1.29 -12.10 -3.48
CA ARG A 81 -2.65 -12.61 -3.25
C ARG A 81 -2.78 -13.28 -1.88
N LYS A 82 -4.01 -13.27 -1.36
CA LYS A 82 -4.40 -14.02 -0.16
C LYS A 82 -4.76 -15.50 -0.46
N ARG A 83 -4.49 -15.93 -1.68
CA ARG A 83 -4.82 -17.27 -2.15
C ARG A 83 -3.61 -17.92 -2.82
N SER A 84 -3.28 -19.15 -2.42
CA SER A 84 -2.30 -19.97 -3.11
C SER A 84 -2.84 -20.46 -4.46
N TYR A 85 -1.95 -20.54 -5.43
CA TYR A 85 -2.18 -21.16 -6.74
C TYR A 85 -1.36 -22.43 -6.94
N GLY A 86 -0.42 -22.73 -6.02
CA GLY A 86 0.46 -23.89 -6.11
C GLY A 86 1.41 -23.86 -7.33
N LEU A 87 1.75 -22.66 -7.81
CA LEU A 87 2.63 -22.52 -8.96
C LEU A 87 4.10 -22.75 -8.56
N PRO A 88 4.94 -23.28 -9.48
CA PRO A 88 6.37 -23.36 -9.23
C PRO A 88 6.95 -21.97 -8.92
N GLY A 89 7.69 -21.87 -7.82
CA GLY A 89 8.27 -20.59 -7.36
C GLY A 89 7.34 -19.70 -6.57
N GLU A 90 6.12 -20.15 -6.25
CA GLU A 90 5.25 -19.43 -5.32
C GLU A 90 5.89 -19.33 -3.95
N VAL A 91 5.92 -18.12 -3.39
CA VAL A 91 6.46 -17.88 -2.05
C VAL A 91 5.33 -17.54 -1.09
N PHE A 92 5.26 -18.31 -0.02
CA PHE A 92 4.35 -18.08 1.09
C PHE A 92 4.90 -17.01 2.04
N VAL A 93 4.06 -16.07 2.44
CA VAL A 93 4.36 -15.04 3.42
C VAL A 93 3.35 -15.12 4.55
N GLU A 94 3.82 -15.48 5.72
CA GLU A 94 2.99 -15.47 6.92
C GLU A 94 2.99 -14.06 7.53
N GLN A 95 1.82 -13.47 7.62
CA GLN A 95 1.63 -12.23 8.37
C GLN A 95 1.09 -12.58 9.75
N VAL A 96 1.92 -12.46 10.77
CA VAL A 96 1.49 -12.60 12.16
C VAL A 96 1.19 -11.21 12.72
N THR A 97 -0.09 -10.93 12.94
CA THR A 97 -0.53 -9.79 13.77
C THR A 97 -1.05 -10.33 15.09
N GLY A 98 -0.97 -9.56 16.18
CA GLY A 98 -1.38 -10.02 17.51
C GLY A 98 -2.83 -10.54 17.63
N TYR A 99 -3.63 -10.43 16.59
CA TYR A 99 -5.07 -10.79 16.59
C TYR A 99 -5.55 -11.56 15.34
N SER A 100 -4.74 -11.65 14.30
CA SER A 100 -5.07 -12.42 13.09
C SER A 100 -3.79 -12.86 12.37
N SER A 101 -3.80 -14.08 11.84
CA SER A 101 -2.84 -14.51 10.83
C SER A 101 -3.52 -14.34 9.46
N SER A 102 -2.85 -13.70 8.53
CA SER A 102 -3.25 -13.72 7.13
C SER A 102 -2.11 -14.31 6.30
N GLU A 103 -2.51 -15.13 5.36
CA GLU A 103 -1.59 -15.76 4.42
C GLU A 103 -1.53 -14.92 3.16
N LEU A 104 -0.31 -14.67 2.68
CA LEU A 104 -0.07 -13.99 1.42
C LEU A 104 0.83 -14.87 0.54
N TYR A 105 0.63 -14.77 -0.75
CA TYR A 105 1.33 -15.58 -1.75
C TYR A 105 1.87 -14.71 -2.86
N ILE A 106 3.19 -14.78 -3.07
CA ILE A 106 3.92 -14.05 -4.10
C ILE A 106 4.17 -14.99 -5.27
N ASN A 107 3.76 -14.58 -6.46
CA ASN A 107 4.00 -15.27 -7.72
C ASN A 107 4.57 -14.31 -8.76
N GLY A 108 5.31 -14.84 -9.73
CA GLY A 108 5.77 -14.11 -10.89
C GLY A 108 6.91 -13.12 -10.65
N LEU A 109 7.56 -13.17 -9.49
CA LEU A 109 8.79 -12.45 -9.17
C LEU A 109 9.95 -13.43 -9.01
N LYS A 110 11.15 -12.98 -9.32
CA LYS A 110 12.38 -13.78 -9.23
C LYS A 110 13.56 -12.95 -8.74
N GLU A 111 14.60 -13.60 -8.33
CA GLU A 111 15.87 -12.98 -7.98
C GLU A 111 16.36 -12.04 -9.07
N GLY A 112 16.80 -10.85 -8.69
CA GLY A 112 17.29 -9.81 -9.57
C GLY A 112 16.21 -8.86 -10.11
N ASP A 113 14.92 -9.15 -9.96
CA ASP A 113 13.86 -8.20 -10.35
C ASP A 113 13.98 -6.91 -9.50
N GLU A 114 13.86 -5.76 -10.16
CA GLU A 114 13.78 -4.44 -9.51
C GLU A 114 12.32 -3.97 -9.50
N VAL A 115 11.77 -3.74 -8.30
CA VAL A 115 10.35 -3.44 -8.15
C VAL A 115 10.09 -2.16 -7.35
N VAL A 116 8.92 -1.57 -7.57
CA VAL A 116 8.35 -0.56 -6.69
C VAL A 116 7.10 -1.14 -6.04
N PHE A 117 7.03 -1.06 -4.72
CA PHE A 117 5.86 -1.49 -3.98
C PHE A 117 4.86 -0.33 -3.87
N VAL A 118 3.60 -0.60 -4.18
CA VAL A 118 2.51 0.39 -4.16
C VAL A 118 1.35 -0.16 -3.35
N ASP A 119 0.80 0.64 -2.43
CA ASP A 119 -0.39 0.26 -1.67
C ASP A 119 -1.29 1.45 -1.35
N ASP A 120 -2.49 1.16 -0.89
CA ASP A 120 -3.49 2.18 -0.52
C ASP A 120 -3.24 2.76 0.88
N VAL A 121 -2.92 1.92 1.87
CA VAL A 121 -2.79 2.36 3.26
C VAL A 121 -1.73 1.58 4.03
N VAL A 122 -1.00 2.29 4.88
CA VAL A 122 -0.18 1.70 5.94
C VAL A 122 -0.70 2.15 7.31
N SER A 123 -0.92 1.18 8.20
CA SER A 123 -1.39 1.42 9.57
C SER A 123 -0.41 0.82 10.59
N THR A 124 -0.55 -0.44 10.95
CA THR A 124 0.41 -1.13 11.84
C THR A 124 1.68 -1.58 11.13
N GLY A 125 1.67 -1.61 9.80
CA GLY A 125 2.81 -2.03 8.98
C GLY A 125 3.02 -3.54 8.88
N GLY A 126 2.27 -4.37 9.60
CA GLY A 126 2.52 -5.80 9.65
C GLY A 126 2.57 -6.49 8.28
N THR A 127 1.62 -6.17 7.39
CA THR A 127 1.63 -6.68 6.00
C THR A 127 2.88 -6.22 5.25
N LEU A 128 3.16 -4.93 5.29
CA LEU A 128 4.29 -4.33 4.58
C LEU A 128 5.62 -4.92 5.06
N ILE A 129 5.83 -5.03 6.36
CA ILE A 129 7.05 -5.60 6.96
C ILE A 129 7.25 -7.05 6.48
N ALA A 130 6.21 -7.88 6.54
CA ALA A 130 6.29 -9.27 6.11
C ALA A 130 6.58 -9.40 4.61
N VAL A 131 5.92 -8.61 3.77
CA VAL A 131 6.15 -8.60 2.32
C VAL A 131 7.54 -8.12 1.98
N MET A 132 8.03 -7.03 2.60
CA MET A 132 9.39 -6.52 2.34
C MET A 132 10.46 -7.54 2.74
N ALA A 133 10.28 -8.25 3.85
CA ALA A 133 11.18 -9.33 4.27
C ALA A 133 11.19 -10.48 3.25
N ALA A 134 10.00 -10.88 2.76
CA ALA A 134 9.89 -11.95 1.77
C ALA A 134 10.53 -11.57 0.43
N LEU A 135 10.29 -10.38 -0.10
CA LEU A 135 10.89 -9.88 -1.34
C LEU A 135 12.43 -9.84 -1.23
N ARG A 136 12.95 -9.37 -0.09
CA ARG A 136 14.40 -9.38 0.18
C ARG A 136 14.98 -10.80 0.19
N ASN A 137 14.30 -11.75 0.83
CA ASN A 137 14.72 -13.15 0.89
C ASN A 137 14.67 -13.82 -0.50
N MET A 138 13.79 -13.36 -1.38
CA MET A 138 13.72 -13.80 -2.78
C MET A 138 14.82 -13.19 -3.66
N GLY A 139 15.63 -12.26 -3.14
CA GLY A 139 16.61 -11.53 -3.96
C GLY A 139 15.98 -10.47 -4.88
N VAL A 140 14.75 -10.05 -4.59
CA VAL A 140 14.07 -8.95 -5.30
C VAL A 140 14.49 -7.63 -4.68
N THR A 141 14.87 -6.67 -5.51
CA THR A 141 15.25 -5.32 -5.08
C THR A 141 14.04 -4.40 -5.07
N VAL A 142 13.61 -3.98 -3.88
CA VAL A 142 12.58 -2.95 -3.76
C VAL A 142 13.24 -1.58 -3.83
N LYS A 143 12.99 -0.84 -4.90
CA LYS A 143 13.59 0.50 -5.14
C LYS A 143 12.87 1.60 -4.37
N LYS A 144 11.57 1.46 -4.18
CA LYS A 144 10.75 2.45 -3.48
C LYS A 144 9.46 1.83 -2.95
N ILE A 145 8.93 2.41 -1.88
CA ILE A 145 7.61 2.09 -1.32
C ILE A 145 6.76 3.35 -1.43
N LEU A 146 5.64 3.25 -2.13
CA LEU A 146 4.67 4.32 -2.32
C LEU A 146 3.32 3.91 -1.74
N VAL A 147 2.82 4.66 -0.77
CA VAL A 147 1.54 4.40 -0.12
C VAL A 147 0.67 5.65 -0.17
N ALA A 148 -0.63 5.51 -0.47
CA ALA A 148 -1.49 6.67 -0.58
C ALA A 148 -1.74 7.32 0.79
N VAL A 149 -2.05 6.53 1.81
CA VAL A 149 -2.42 7.04 3.14
C VAL A 149 -1.62 6.35 4.25
N SER A 150 -1.07 7.10 5.18
CA SER A 150 -0.54 6.56 6.43
C SER A 150 -1.45 6.91 7.61
N LYS A 151 -1.68 5.91 8.47
CA LYS A 151 -2.40 6.03 9.75
C LYS A 151 -1.52 5.62 10.94
N GLY A 152 -0.27 5.22 10.68
CA GLY A 152 0.61 4.58 11.65
C GLY A 152 1.78 5.42 12.12
N ASP A 153 2.60 4.81 12.95
CA ASP A 153 3.92 5.30 13.34
C ASP A 153 4.93 4.93 12.24
N LEU A 154 5.02 5.78 11.21
CA LEU A 154 5.89 5.53 10.06
C LEU A 154 7.37 5.33 10.45
N PRO A 155 7.98 6.14 11.31
CA PRO A 155 9.36 5.92 11.73
C PRO A 155 9.61 4.51 12.28
N ALA A 156 8.73 4.02 13.13
CA ALA A 156 8.84 2.67 13.69
C ALA A 156 8.66 1.56 12.64
N ILE A 157 7.81 1.79 11.64
CA ILE A 157 7.61 0.86 10.52
C ILE A 157 8.81 0.89 9.57
N GLU A 158 9.32 2.07 9.22
CA GLU A 158 10.49 2.27 8.37
C GLU A 158 11.74 1.60 8.94
N GLU A 159 11.94 1.67 10.27
CA GLU A 159 13.02 0.97 10.95
C GLU A 159 12.95 -0.54 10.74
N GLN A 160 11.76 -1.14 10.84
CA GLN A 160 11.56 -2.58 10.64
C GLN A 160 11.65 -3.00 9.17
N VAL A 161 11.15 -2.15 8.27
CA VAL A 161 11.22 -2.36 6.81
C VAL A 161 12.66 -2.17 6.30
N GLY A 162 13.42 -1.27 6.93
CA GLY A 162 14.80 -0.95 6.55
C GLY A 162 14.92 0.01 5.37
N MET A 163 13.83 0.74 5.05
CA MET A 163 13.83 1.78 4.01
C MET A 163 12.68 2.77 4.21
N PRO A 164 12.79 3.98 3.64
CA PRO A 164 11.73 4.99 3.71
C PRO A 164 10.43 4.55 3.04
N ILE A 165 9.30 5.00 3.61
CA ILE A 165 7.96 4.83 3.05
C ILE A 165 7.46 6.20 2.60
N ASN A 166 7.29 6.38 1.28
CA ASN A 166 6.75 7.61 0.73
C ASN A 166 5.22 7.56 0.76
N THR A 167 4.60 8.41 1.56
CA THR A 167 3.15 8.54 1.65
C THR A 167 2.67 9.82 1.00
N LEU A 168 1.48 9.79 0.39
CA LEU A 168 0.87 11.00 -0.16
C LEU A 168 0.22 11.86 0.92
N VAL A 169 -0.34 11.22 1.95
CA VAL A 169 -1.00 11.89 3.08
C VAL A 169 -0.82 11.05 4.34
N ASP A 170 -0.44 11.72 5.42
CA ASP A 170 -0.42 11.13 6.77
C ASP A 170 -1.61 11.66 7.55
N ILE A 171 -2.35 10.79 8.22
CA ILE A 171 -3.54 11.16 9.00
C ILE A 171 -3.48 10.67 10.44
N ALA A 172 -4.15 11.41 11.32
CA ALA A 172 -4.59 10.92 12.61
C ALA A 172 -6.12 10.86 12.65
N VAL A 173 -6.66 9.88 13.34
CA VAL A 173 -8.09 9.66 13.48
C VAL A 173 -8.48 9.82 14.96
N ASN A 174 -9.14 10.95 15.25
CA ASN A 174 -9.68 11.27 16.55
C ASN A 174 -11.22 11.42 16.44
N ASP A 175 -11.77 12.56 16.83
CA ASP A 175 -13.19 12.90 16.57
C ASP A 175 -13.45 13.25 15.10
N GLY A 176 -12.39 13.46 14.33
CA GLY A 176 -12.34 13.69 12.89
C GLY A 176 -11.05 13.15 12.30
N VAL A 177 -10.88 13.34 11.00
CA VAL A 177 -9.62 13.05 10.30
C VAL A 177 -8.77 14.31 10.29
N GLU A 178 -7.63 14.24 10.94
CA GLU A 178 -6.61 15.28 10.95
C GLU A 178 -5.52 14.94 9.91
N ILE A 179 -5.26 15.87 8.99
CA ILE A 179 -4.16 15.74 8.03
C ILE A 179 -2.88 16.18 8.73
N ARG A 180 -1.88 15.30 8.76
CA ARG A 180 -0.55 15.60 9.26
C ARG A 180 0.36 15.95 8.09
N SER A 181 1.01 17.13 8.15
CA SER A 181 2.03 17.49 7.17
C SER A 181 3.30 16.69 7.44
N ARG A 182 3.84 16.03 6.43
CA ARG A 182 5.26 15.66 6.46
C ARG A 182 6.10 16.90 6.11
N HIS A 183 7.07 17.18 6.94
CA HIS A 183 8.12 18.17 6.68
C HIS A 183 9.27 17.50 5.93
#